data_97ca2161a5e76b01bed2abe9b661f8c7
#
_entry.id   97ca2161a5e76b01bed2abe9b661f8c7
#
_cell.length_a   1.000
_cell.length_b   1.000
_cell.length_c   1.000
_cell.angle_alpha   90.00
_cell.angle_beta   90.00
_cell.angle_gamma   90.00
#
_symmetry.space_group_name_H-M   'P 1'
#
loop_
_entity.id
_entity.type
_entity.pdbx_description
1 polymer ?
#
loop_
_entity_poly.entity_id
_entity_poly.type
_entity_poly.pdbx_seq_one_letter_code
_entity_poly.pdbx_strand_id
1 'polypeptide(L)'
;KAVKFSRPQADYVRNINYSFVEQGSKISMNILGQRIKVAFNGNYLNFFDPNYKLGTAKLVQLKKHWFLHIPVTIETDDWEKEHNQHIIGLDRGLRQIVTSYDEKGKTSFKNGKAIAYKRREYAYLRSQLQSKGTKSAKRKLKRLSQKENRWISDVNHCLSKTLVDTYGQNSLFVLEDLSGVTFEKTNSSKNQTRELHSWAFYDLQTKLAYKARKNQSQVLIVSAKYTSQRCPKCGQIRKENRNHRIHRYDCVFCGFKTNDDRIGAMN
;
A
#
# COMPACT_ATOMS: atom_id res chain seq x y z
N LYS A 1 -27.85 -29.77 -11.42
CA LYS A 1 -27.36 -28.64 -12.27
C LYS A 1 -25.86 -28.51 -12.08
N ALA A 2 -25.07 -28.44 -13.16
CA ALA A 2 -23.63 -28.19 -13.07
C ALA A 2 -23.35 -26.82 -12.45
N VAL A 3 -22.42 -26.76 -11.50
CA VAL A 3 -22.00 -25.51 -10.88
C VAL A 3 -21.17 -24.71 -11.89
N LYS A 4 -21.63 -23.50 -12.19
CA LYS A 4 -20.88 -22.58 -13.06
C LYS A 4 -20.03 -21.66 -12.22
N PHE A 5 -18.72 -21.71 -12.39
CA PHE A 5 -17.80 -20.77 -11.79
C PHE A 5 -17.68 -19.49 -12.63
N SER A 6 -17.71 -18.34 -11.99
CA SER A 6 -17.54 -17.03 -12.68
C SER A 6 -16.11 -16.82 -13.17
N ARG A 7 -15.15 -17.51 -12.59
CA ARG A 7 -13.73 -17.51 -12.98
C ARG A 7 -13.17 -18.92 -12.87
N PRO A 8 -12.36 -19.39 -13.85
CA PRO A 8 -11.63 -20.63 -13.74
C PRO A 8 -10.63 -20.54 -12.58
N GLN A 9 -10.80 -21.39 -11.58
CA GLN A 9 -9.88 -21.51 -10.43
C GLN A 9 -9.91 -22.91 -9.84
N ALA A 10 -8.79 -23.33 -9.26
CA ALA A 10 -8.67 -24.59 -8.55
C ALA A 10 -7.68 -24.44 -7.39
N ASP A 11 -7.93 -25.15 -6.30
CA ASP A 11 -7.05 -25.16 -5.13
C ASP A 11 -6.15 -26.40 -5.17
N TYR A 12 -4.88 -26.23 -4.78
CA TYR A 12 -3.85 -27.25 -4.81
C TYR A 12 -3.14 -27.34 -3.46
N VAL A 13 -3.19 -28.49 -2.83
CA VAL A 13 -2.50 -28.75 -1.56
C VAL A 13 -1.06 -29.18 -1.84
N ARG A 14 -0.11 -28.58 -1.12
CA ARG A 14 1.31 -28.88 -1.28
C ARG A 14 1.61 -30.34 -0.97
N ASN A 15 2.50 -30.94 -1.77
CA ASN A 15 2.96 -32.34 -1.72
C ASN A 15 1.86 -33.38 -1.92
N ILE A 16 0.57 -32.98 -2.03
CA ILE A 16 -0.54 -33.85 -2.39
C ILE A 16 -0.82 -33.74 -3.88
N ASN A 17 -1.20 -32.55 -4.35
CA ASN A 17 -1.56 -32.34 -5.76
C ASN A 17 -0.76 -31.22 -6.46
N TYR A 18 0.20 -30.57 -5.77
CA TYR A 18 1.30 -29.83 -6.39
C TYR A 18 2.61 -29.96 -5.60
N SER A 19 3.73 -29.91 -6.31
CA SER A 19 5.07 -29.86 -5.71
C SER A 19 6.06 -29.15 -6.64
N PHE A 20 7.11 -28.57 -6.08
CA PHE A 20 8.24 -28.12 -6.88
C PHE A 20 9.13 -29.30 -7.24
N VAL A 21 9.58 -29.36 -8.48
CA VAL A 21 10.44 -30.40 -9.01
C VAL A 21 11.60 -29.80 -9.81
N GLU A 22 12.60 -30.62 -10.14
CA GLU A 22 13.76 -30.18 -10.91
C GLU A 22 14.44 -28.95 -10.27
N GLN A 23 14.77 -29.07 -8.98
CA GLN A 23 15.39 -28.01 -8.18
C GLN A 23 14.61 -26.68 -8.19
N GLY A 24 13.28 -26.76 -8.32
CA GLY A 24 12.40 -25.60 -8.31
C GLY A 24 12.19 -24.91 -9.66
N SER A 25 12.75 -25.46 -10.74
CA SER A 25 12.55 -24.89 -12.09
C SER A 25 11.18 -25.21 -12.67
N LYS A 26 10.53 -26.27 -12.18
CA LYS A 26 9.18 -26.67 -12.60
C LYS A 26 8.27 -26.96 -11.41
N ILE A 27 6.97 -26.88 -11.67
CA ILE A 27 5.91 -27.32 -10.75
C ILE A 27 5.26 -28.56 -11.34
N SER A 28 5.21 -29.63 -10.55
CA SER A 28 4.40 -30.82 -10.85
C SER A 28 3.02 -30.61 -10.26
N MET A 29 1.97 -30.69 -11.08
CA MET A 29 0.59 -30.46 -10.68
C MET A 29 -0.29 -31.62 -11.13
N ASN A 30 -1.24 -32.06 -10.29
CA ASN A 30 -2.26 -33.02 -10.67
C ASN A 30 -3.40 -32.28 -11.37
N ILE A 31 -3.62 -32.55 -12.64
CA ILE A 31 -4.70 -31.98 -13.45
C ILE A 31 -5.52 -33.13 -14.02
N LEU A 32 -6.79 -33.20 -13.62
CA LEU A 32 -7.73 -34.24 -14.04
C LEU A 32 -7.19 -35.70 -13.87
N GLY A 33 -6.55 -35.96 -12.73
CA GLY A 33 -6.01 -37.25 -12.39
C GLY A 33 -4.62 -37.55 -12.95
N GLN A 34 -4.06 -36.68 -13.77
CA GLN A 34 -2.71 -36.81 -14.33
C GLN A 34 -1.73 -35.80 -13.76
N ARG A 35 -0.52 -36.21 -13.44
CA ARG A 35 0.55 -35.29 -13.04
C ARG A 35 1.28 -34.77 -14.27
N ILE A 36 1.24 -33.44 -14.40
CA ILE A 36 2.00 -32.72 -15.43
C ILE A 36 3.07 -31.84 -14.79
N LYS A 37 4.20 -31.68 -15.47
CA LYS A 37 5.27 -30.76 -15.08
C LYS A 37 5.17 -29.49 -15.92
N VAL A 38 5.05 -28.35 -15.28
CA VAL A 38 4.89 -27.04 -15.94
C VAL A 38 6.04 -26.12 -15.56
N ALA A 39 6.71 -25.56 -16.56
CA ALA A 39 7.64 -24.45 -16.33
C ALA A 39 6.85 -23.18 -15.96
N PHE A 40 7.39 -22.35 -15.11
CA PHE A 40 6.75 -21.13 -14.68
C PHE A 40 7.74 -19.94 -14.64
N ASN A 41 7.22 -18.75 -14.80
CA ASN A 41 7.96 -17.51 -14.60
C ASN A 41 7.61 -16.96 -13.22
N GLY A 42 8.60 -16.74 -12.36
CA GLY A 42 8.40 -16.21 -11.02
C GLY A 42 9.69 -16.18 -10.23
N ASN A 43 9.69 -15.39 -9.18
CA ASN A 43 10.82 -15.31 -8.25
C ASN A 43 10.64 -16.39 -7.18
N TYR A 44 11.24 -17.56 -7.40
CA TYR A 44 11.06 -18.77 -6.58
C TYR A 44 12.23 -19.08 -5.65
N LEU A 45 13.33 -18.35 -5.76
CA LEU A 45 14.56 -18.62 -4.99
C LEU A 45 14.35 -18.61 -3.47
N ASN A 46 13.34 -17.88 -3.00
CA ASN A 46 13.02 -17.81 -1.58
C ASN A 46 12.05 -18.91 -1.09
N PHE A 47 11.46 -19.75 -1.98
CA PHE A 47 10.48 -20.76 -1.57
C PHE A 47 11.11 -22.03 -0.99
N PHE A 48 12.42 -22.16 -1.07
CA PHE A 48 13.17 -23.28 -0.50
C PHE A 48 13.82 -22.95 0.85
N ASP A 49 13.67 -21.72 1.34
CA ASP A 49 14.08 -21.38 2.69
C ASP A 49 13.26 -22.22 3.69
N PRO A 50 13.89 -22.97 4.59
CA PRO A 50 13.22 -23.80 5.59
C PRO A 50 12.30 -22.98 6.54
N ASN A 51 12.54 -21.68 6.67
CA ASN A 51 11.70 -20.77 7.44
C ASN A 51 10.38 -20.43 6.74
N TYR A 52 10.17 -20.86 5.47
CA TYR A 52 8.94 -20.60 4.73
C TYR A 52 8.00 -21.80 4.73
N LYS A 53 6.83 -21.64 5.35
CA LYS A 53 5.74 -22.60 5.24
C LYS A 53 4.84 -22.22 4.06
N LEU A 54 4.80 -23.06 3.03
CA LEU A 54 3.94 -22.86 1.86
C LEU A 54 2.57 -23.48 2.10
N GLY A 55 1.52 -22.69 1.97
CA GLY A 55 0.14 -23.14 2.13
C GLY A 55 -0.50 -23.68 0.85
N THR A 56 -1.81 -23.90 0.91
CA THR A 56 -2.63 -24.32 -0.23
C THR A 56 -2.59 -23.28 -1.34
N ALA A 57 -2.12 -23.69 -2.51
CA ALA A 57 -2.00 -22.83 -3.67
C ALA A 57 -3.34 -22.68 -4.39
N LYS A 58 -3.58 -21.53 -4.99
CA LYS A 58 -4.75 -21.28 -5.83
C LYS A 58 -4.33 -21.00 -7.27
N LEU A 59 -4.72 -21.91 -8.18
CA LEU A 59 -4.56 -21.69 -9.61
C LEU A 59 -5.71 -20.82 -10.11
N VAL A 60 -5.39 -19.69 -10.74
CA VAL A 60 -6.41 -18.76 -11.26
C VAL A 60 -6.06 -18.32 -12.68
N GLN A 61 -7.07 -18.21 -13.53
CA GLN A 61 -6.88 -17.65 -14.86
C GLN A 61 -7.18 -16.15 -14.83
N LEU A 62 -6.18 -15.34 -15.18
CA LEU A 62 -6.33 -13.92 -15.40
C LEU A 62 -6.07 -13.58 -16.86
N LYS A 63 -7.13 -13.28 -17.60
CA LYS A 63 -7.11 -13.11 -19.07
C LYS A 63 -6.69 -14.40 -19.79
N LYS A 64 -5.51 -14.37 -20.47
CA LYS A 64 -4.93 -15.50 -21.21
C LYS A 64 -3.84 -16.24 -20.43
N HIS A 65 -3.51 -15.79 -19.22
CA HIS A 65 -2.42 -16.34 -18.42
C HIS A 65 -2.97 -17.06 -17.19
N TRP A 66 -2.30 -18.12 -16.78
CA TRP A 66 -2.54 -18.83 -15.56
C TRP A 66 -1.53 -18.38 -14.51
N PHE A 67 -2.01 -18.21 -13.28
CA PHE A 67 -1.20 -17.84 -12.13
C PHE A 67 -1.45 -18.84 -11.01
N LEU A 68 -0.38 -19.32 -10.41
CA LEU A 68 -0.44 -20.10 -9.20
C LEU A 68 -0.08 -19.17 -8.02
N HIS A 69 -1.08 -18.81 -7.23
CA HIS A 69 -0.90 -18.01 -6.02
C HIS A 69 -0.62 -18.95 -4.86
N ILE A 70 0.56 -18.87 -4.29
CA ILE A 70 0.99 -19.71 -3.18
C ILE A 70 1.11 -18.80 -1.95
N PRO A 71 0.29 -18.98 -0.90
CA PRO A 71 0.48 -18.26 0.35
C PRO A 71 1.74 -18.77 1.05
N VAL A 72 2.51 -17.86 1.57
CA VAL A 72 3.76 -18.14 2.29
C VAL A 72 3.62 -17.61 3.72
N THR A 73 3.80 -18.49 4.69
CA THR A 73 3.91 -18.10 6.10
C THR A 73 5.38 -18.06 6.49
N ILE A 74 5.79 -16.95 7.06
CA ILE A 74 7.14 -16.73 7.55
C ILE A 74 7.04 -16.60 9.06
N GLU A 75 7.77 -17.42 9.81
CA GLU A 75 7.93 -17.23 11.24
C GLU A 75 8.85 -16.04 11.47
N THR A 76 8.40 -15.09 12.26
CA THR A 76 9.18 -13.93 12.69
C THR A 76 9.19 -13.94 14.21
N ASP A 77 10.30 -13.55 14.81
CA ASP A 77 10.37 -13.34 16.24
C ASP A 77 9.27 -12.38 16.68
N ASP A 78 8.72 -12.61 17.88
CA ASP A 78 7.75 -11.70 18.46
C ASP A 78 8.44 -10.35 18.70
N TRP A 79 7.74 -9.32 18.26
CA TRP A 79 8.23 -7.98 18.47
C TRP A 79 8.01 -7.57 19.93
N GLU A 80 9.08 -7.26 20.61
CA GLU A 80 9.02 -6.72 21.96
C GLU A 80 9.06 -5.19 21.92
N LYS A 81 8.13 -4.57 22.63
CA LYS A 81 7.96 -3.11 22.68
C LYS A 81 9.22 -2.38 23.13
N GLU A 82 10.03 -3.05 23.91
CA GLU A 82 11.30 -2.55 24.46
C GLU A 82 12.41 -2.42 23.42
N HIS A 83 12.29 -3.11 22.28
CA HIS A 83 13.27 -3.06 21.19
C HIS A 83 13.09 -1.89 20.22
N ASN A 84 12.10 -1.01 20.44
CA ASN A 84 11.95 0.18 19.58
C ASN A 84 13.08 1.17 19.81
N GLN A 85 14.00 1.21 18.86
CA GLN A 85 15.08 2.20 18.85
C GLN A 85 14.70 3.48 18.10
N HIS A 86 13.72 3.38 17.19
CA HIS A 86 13.30 4.50 16.33
C HIS A 86 11.79 4.62 16.28
N ILE A 87 11.28 5.80 16.58
CA ILE A 87 9.84 6.13 16.45
C ILE A 87 9.69 7.11 15.29
N ILE A 88 8.90 6.72 14.29
CA ILE A 88 8.70 7.50 13.07
C ILE A 88 7.22 7.78 12.88
N GLY A 89 6.80 9.02 13.03
CA GLY A 89 5.46 9.47 12.64
C GLY A 89 5.37 9.66 11.13
N LEU A 90 4.28 9.18 10.53
CA LEU A 90 4.02 9.23 9.10
C LEU A 90 2.67 9.90 8.82
N ASP A 91 2.70 11.09 8.24
CA ASP A 91 1.52 11.72 7.66
C ASP A 91 1.39 11.37 6.16
N ARG A 92 0.17 11.03 5.73
CA ARG A 92 -0.14 10.61 4.35
C ARG A 92 -1.06 11.62 3.69
N GLY A 93 -0.58 12.26 2.62
CA GLY A 93 -1.31 13.31 1.93
C GLY A 93 -1.30 13.18 0.41
N LEU A 94 -1.90 14.14 -0.28
CA LEU A 94 -1.90 14.22 -1.74
C LEU A 94 -0.71 14.98 -2.30
N ARG A 95 -0.31 16.04 -1.63
CA ARG A 95 0.81 16.90 -2.04
C ARG A 95 2.14 16.28 -1.67
N GLN A 96 2.32 15.97 -0.39
CA GLN A 96 3.33 15.07 0.10
C GLN A 96 2.68 13.70 0.31
N ILE A 97 3.13 12.71 -0.44
CA ILE A 97 2.52 11.37 -0.37
C ILE A 97 2.73 10.79 1.03
N VAL A 98 3.92 11.02 1.54
CA VAL A 98 4.32 10.69 2.90
C VAL A 98 5.23 11.80 3.41
N THR A 99 4.92 12.33 4.57
CA THR A 99 5.83 13.12 5.39
C THR A 99 6.21 12.25 6.57
N SER A 100 7.51 12.04 6.79
CA SER A 100 8.01 11.32 7.97
C SER A 100 8.71 12.28 8.92
N TYR A 101 8.53 12.02 10.21
CA TYR A 101 9.20 12.73 11.30
C TYR A 101 9.72 11.72 12.32
N ASP A 102 10.99 11.79 12.67
CA ASP A 102 11.61 10.87 13.64
C ASP A 102 11.89 11.54 15.00
N GLU A 103 12.25 10.75 15.98
CA GLU A 103 12.56 11.18 17.36
C GLU A 103 13.76 12.13 17.44
N LYS A 104 14.61 12.16 16.41
CA LYS A 104 15.76 13.08 16.30
C LYS A 104 15.37 14.42 15.68
N GLY A 105 14.08 14.61 15.37
CA GLY A 105 13.57 15.84 14.77
C GLY A 105 13.78 15.94 13.25
N LYS A 106 14.31 14.91 12.60
CA LYS A 106 14.53 14.89 11.15
C LYS A 106 13.19 14.68 10.43
N THR A 107 12.95 15.48 9.42
CA THR A 107 11.74 15.39 8.59
C THR A 107 12.12 15.04 7.15
N SER A 108 11.38 14.13 6.54
CA SER A 108 11.50 13.82 5.11
C SER A 108 10.16 13.99 4.42
N PHE A 109 10.18 14.60 3.24
CA PHE A 109 8.99 14.84 2.41
C PHE A 109 9.10 14.06 1.11
N LYS A 110 8.13 13.20 0.84
CA LYS A 110 8.01 12.48 -0.43
C LYS A 110 6.95 13.17 -1.31
N ASN A 111 7.41 13.92 -2.28
CA ASN A 111 6.57 14.75 -3.13
C ASN A 111 5.65 13.92 -4.05
N GLY A 112 4.37 14.29 -4.11
CA GLY A 112 3.33 13.64 -4.91
C GLY A 112 3.09 14.19 -6.30
N LYS A 113 3.80 15.25 -6.73
CA LYS A 113 3.50 15.95 -8.01
C LYS A 113 3.50 15.02 -9.21
N ALA A 114 4.51 14.17 -9.37
CA ALA A 114 4.61 13.23 -10.49
C ALA A 114 3.45 12.22 -10.49
N ILE A 115 3.04 11.76 -9.30
CA ILE A 115 1.94 10.83 -9.14
C ILE A 115 0.61 11.51 -9.45
N ALA A 116 0.38 12.70 -8.95
CA ALA A 116 -0.81 13.49 -9.24
C ALA A 116 -0.92 13.80 -10.75
N TYR A 117 0.19 14.14 -11.40
CA TYR A 117 0.25 14.32 -12.85
C TYR A 117 -0.18 13.06 -13.60
N LYS A 118 0.43 11.92 -13.29
CA LYS A 118 0.13 10.63 -13.93
C LYS A 118 -1.32 10.20 -13.73
N ARG A 119 -1.89 10.46 -12.56
CA ARG A 119 -3.31 10.21 -12.27
C ARG A 119 -4.24 11.08 -13.13
N ARG A 120 -3.90 12.35 -13.32
CA ARG A 120 -4.66 13.24 -14.21
C ARG A 120 -4.63 12.74 -15.66
N GLU A 121 -3.48 12.25 -16.13
CA GLU A 121 -3.42 11.58 -17.45
C GLU A 121 -4.37 10.37 -17.52
N TYR A 122 -4.36 9.49 -16.51
CA TYR A 122 -5.28 8.35 -16.46
C TYR A 122 -6.75 8.79 -16.42
N ALA A 123 -7.07 9.83 -15.65
CA ALA A 123 -8.43 10.37 -15.56
C ALA A 123 -8.89 10.96 -16.91
N TYR A 124 -8.02 11.69 -17.60
CA TYR A 124 -8.28 12.22 -18.93
C TYR A 124 -8.52 11.12 -19.96
N LEU A 125 -7.63 10.14 -20.05
CA LEU A 125 -7.79 8.99 -20.95
C LEU A 125 -9.07 8.21 -20.66
N ARG A 126 -9.45 8.08 -19.40
CA ARG A 126 -10.68 7.42 -18.95
C ARG A 126 -11.91 8.18 -19.44
N SER A 127 -11.95 9.51 -19.28
CA SER A 127 -13.06 10.34 -19.74
C SER A 127 -13.23 10.27 -21.27
N GLN A 128 -12.13 10.29 -22.02
CA GLN A 128 -12.14 10.14 -23.49
C GLN A 128 -12.69 8.77 -23.94
N LEU A 129 -12.36 7.71 -23.22
CA LEU A 129 -12.86 6.37 -23.54
C LEU A 129 -14.32 6.17 -23.13
N GLN A 130 -14.75 6.82 -22.05
CA GLN A 130 -16.13 6.80 -21.59
C GLN A 130 -17.06 7.53 -22.55
N SER A 131 -16.65 8.71 -23.05
CA SER A 131 -17.46 9.48 -24.00
C SER A 131 -17.68 8.76 -25.34
N LYS A 132 -16.72 7.95 -25.80
CA LYS A 132 -16.86 7.15 -27.03
C LYS A 132 -17.87 6.03 -26.95
N GLY A 133 -18.17 5.45 -25.77
CA GLY A 133 -19.19 4.46 -25.50
C GLY A 133 -19.10 3.11 -26.24
N THR A 134 -18.22 2.93 -27.22
CA THR A 134 -18.14 1.75 -28.08
C THR A 134 -17.65 0.49 -27.31
N LYS A 135 -17.94 -0.70 -27.84
CA LYS A 135 -17.45 -1.98 -27.29
C LYS A 135 -15.90 -2.01 -27.20
N SER A 136 -15.21 -1.43 -28.21
CA SER A 136 -13.74 -1.31 -28.22
C SER A 136 -13.25 -0.37 -27.12
N ALA A 137 -13.88 0.80 -26.95
CA ALA A 137 -13.54 1.74 -25.87
C ALA A 137 -13.75 1.12 -24.49
N LYS A 138 -14.83 0.38 -24.25
CA LYS A 138 -15.07 -0.35 -22.99
C LYS A 138 -13.97 -1.37 -22.71
N ARG A 139 -13.51 -2.12 -23.72
CA ARG A 139 -12.37 -3.06 -23.56
C ARG A 139 -11.06 -2.34 -23.22
N LYS A 140 -10.81 -1.19 -23.88
CA LYS A 140 -9.63 -0.36 -23.61
C LYS A 140 -9.68 0.26 -22.22
N LEU A 141 -10.87 0.72 -21.78
CA LEU A 141 -11.10 1.24 -20.44
C LEU A 141 -10.76 0.21 -19.34
N LYS A 142 -11.21 -1.05 -19.50
CA LYS A 142 -10.87 -2.13 -18.57
C LYS A 142 -9.35 -2.39 -18.48
N ARG A 143 -8.64 -2.34 -19.62
CA ARG A 143 -7.17 -2.47 -19.64
C ARG A 143 -6.48 -1.29 -18.98
N LEU A 144 -6.96 -0.07 -19.23
CA LEU A 144 -6.44 1.16 -18.63
C LEU A 144 -6.53 1.11 -17.10
N SER A 145 -7.71 0.78 -16.55
CA SER A 145 -7.91 0.65 -15.10
C SER A 145 -6.96 -0.36 -14.47
N GLN A 146 -6.75 -1.52 -15.08
CA GLN A 146 -5.81 -2.51 -14.58
C GLN A 146 -4.34 -2.04 -14.63
N LYS A 147 -3.99 -1.23 -15.64
CA LYS A 147 -2.65 -0.62 -15.75
C LYS A 147 -2.44 0.40 -14.63
N GLU A 148 -3.42 1.24 -14.39
CA GLU A 148 -3.39 2.23 -13.31
C GLU A 148 -3.26 1.58 -11.93
N ASN A 149 -4.05 0.54 -11.64
CA ASN A 149 -3.99 -0.19 -10.38
C ASN A 149 -2.61 -0.84 -10.14
N ARG A 150 -2.03 -1.47 -11.17
CA ARG A 150 -0.68 -2.05 -11.04
C ARG A 150 0.37 -0.99 -10.80
N TRP A 151 0.29 0.13 -11.53
CA TRP A 151 1.24 1.23 -11.37
C TRP A 151 1.17 1.83 -9.95
N ILE A 152 -0.03 2.11 -9.41
CA ILE A 152 -0.14 2.66 -8.05
C ILE A 152 0.29 1.66 -6.98
N SER A 153 0.02 0.37 -7.19
CA SER A 153 0.51 -0.69 -6.33
C SER A 153 2.03 -0.75 -6.31
N ASP A 154 2.69 -0.59 -7.47
CA ASP A 154 4.14 -0.52 -7.59
C ASP A 154 4.72 0.71 -6.87
N VAL A 155 4.11 1.88 -7.05
CA VAL A 155 4.48 3.10 -6.30
C VAL A 155 4.44 2.84 -4.79
N ASN A 156 3.37 2.22 -4.29
CA ASN A 156 3.25 1.90 -2.86
C ASN A 156 4.27 0.84 -2.40
N HIS A 157 4.64 -0.10 -3.27
CA HIS A 157 5.73 -1.04 -3.01
C HIS A 157 7.07 -0.33 -2.86
N CYS A 158 7.38 0.60 -3.76
CA CYS A 158 8.61 1.39 -3.70
C CYS A 158 8.64 2.30 -2.46
N LEU A 159 7.55 3.01 -2.18
CA LEU A 159 7.46 3.89 -1.00
C LEU A 159 7.65 3.13 0.31
N SER A 160 6.89 2.05 0.50
CA SER A 160 6.97 1.24 1.71
C SER A 160 8.34 0.58 1.89
N LYS A 161 8.99 0.16 0.79
CA LYS A 161 10.37 -0.34 0.83
C LYS A 161 11.34 0.75 1.23
N THR A 162 11.26 1.92 0.60
CA THR A 162 12.15 3.05 0.92
C THR A 162 12.03 3.47 2.38
N LEU A 163 10.81 3.49 2.97
CA LEU A 163 10.64 3.82 4.37
C LEU A 163 11.34 2.81 5.28
N VAL A 164 11.12 1.52 5.06
CA VAL A 164 11.73 0.45 5.87
C VAL A 164 13.25 0.46 5.71
N ASP A 165 13.76 0.60 4.49
CA ASP A 165 15.21 0.64 4.23
C ASP A 165 15.89 1.90 4.83
N THR A 166 15.15 3.03 4.91
CA THR A 166 15.70 4.29 5.45
C THR A 166 15.86 4.27 6.96
N TYR A 167 14.89 3.69 7.67
CA TYR A 167 14.87 3.70 9.13
C TYR A 167 15.44 2.42 9.76
N GLY A 168 15.53 1.33 8.99
CA GLY A 168 16.16 0.07 9.42
C GLY A 168 15.30 -0.75 10.36
N GLN A 169 15.95 -1.67 11.08
CA GLN A 169 15.33 -2.56 12.06
C GLN A 169 14.92 -1.82 13.33
N ASN A 170 14.07 -2.45 14.14
CA ASN A 170 13.60 -1.94 15.43
C ASN A 170 12.92 -0.56 15.34
N SER A 171 12.24 -0.31 14.24
CA SER A 171 11.50 0.92 13.97
C SER A 171 10.01 0.75 14.23
N LEU A 172 9.41 1.74 14.90
CA LEU A 172 7.96 1.86 15.06
C LEU A 172 7.44 2.96 14.12
N PHE A 173 6.73 2.56 13.08
CA PHE A 173 6.05 3.48 12.17
C PHE A 173 4.65 3.78 12.70
N VAL A 174 4.38 5.03 13.04
CA VAL A 174 3.09 5.48 13.54
C VAL A 174 2.32 6.19 12.43
N LEU A 175 1.12 5.71 12.11
CA LEU A 175 0.26 6.25 11.05
C LEU A 175 -1.13 6.57 11.59
N GLU A 176 -1.75 7.59 11.01
CA GLU A 176 -3.16 7.90 11.28
C GLU A 176 -4.11 6.84 10.69
N ASP A 177 -5.18 6.52 11.43
CA ASP A 177 -6.29 5.73 10.90
C ASP A 177 -7.12 6.57 9.94
N LEU A 178 -7.05 6.22 8.66
CA LEU A 178 -7.84 6.86 7.60
C LEU A 178 -9.06 6.01 7.16
N SER A 179 -9.36 4.92 7.84
CA SER A 179 -10.45 4.00 7.48
C SER A 179 -11.85 4.62 7.68
N GLY A 180 -11.99 5.53 8.64
CA GLY A 180 -13.23 6.24 8.96
C GLY A 180 -13.36 7.64 8.34
N VAL A 181 -12.40 8.06 7.54
CA VAL A 181 -12.46 9.35 6.85
C VAL A 181 -13.44 9.18 5.68
N THR A 182 -14.74 9.26 5.96
CA THR A 182 -15.73 9.63 4.97
C THR A 182 -15.37 11.03 4.52
N PHE A 183 -14.89 11.16 3.29
CA PHE A 183 -14.73 12.45 2.64
C PHE A 183 -16.12 13.02 2.39
N GLU A 184 -16.84 13.36 3.48
CA GLU A 184 -18.06 14.11 3.40
C GLU A 184 -17.77 15.36 2.59
N LYS A 185 -18.79 15.82 1.87
CA LYS A 185 -18.81 16.97 0.97
C LYS A 185 -18.34 18.26 1.66
N THR A 186 -17.10 18.25 2.13
CA THR A 186 -16.41 19.49 2.48
C THR A 186 -16.13 20.23 1.17
N ASN A 187 -16.05 21.55 1.22
CA ASN A 187 -15.85 22.50 0.11
C ASN A 187 -14.63 22.22 -0.80
N SER A 188 -14.21 20.95 -0.92
CA SER A 188 -13.16 20.51 -1.81
C SER A 188 -13.68 20.38 -3.25
N SER A 189 -12.89 20.80 -4.21
CA SER A 189 -13.26 20.64 -5.62
C SER A 189 -13.52 19.17 -5.96
N LYS A 190 -14.42 18.89 -6.92
CA LYS A 190 -14.71 17.52 -7.41
C LYS A 190 -13.42 16.75 -7.77
N ASN A 191 -12.37 17.46 -8.19
CA ASN A 191 -11.09 16.88 -8.54
C ASN A 191 -10.31 16.43 -7.30
N GLN A 192 -10.25 17.25 -6.24
CA GLN A 192 -9.59 16.89 -4.97
C GLN A 192 -10.27 15.69 -4.31
N THR A 193 -11.62 15.67 -4.26
CA THR A 193 -12.38 14.53 -3.74
C THR A 193 -12.07 13.25 -4.52
N ARG A 194 -12.00 13.33 -5.87
CA ARG A 194 -11.63 12.18 -6.71
C ARG A 194 -10.20 11.73 -6.50
N GLU A 195 -9.26 12.65 -6.31
CA GLU A 195 -7.86 12.37 -6.02
C GLU A 195 -7.72 11.66 -4.67
N LEU A 196 -8.41 12.11 -3.63
CA LEU A 196 -8.45 11.47 -2.31
C LEU A 196 -9.04 10.05 -2.36
N HIS A 197 -10.22 9.88 -2.96
CA HIS A 197 -10.84 8.55 -3.08
C HIS A 197 -10.03 7.56 -3.92
N SER A 198 -9.23 8.06 -4.84
CA SER A 198 -8.44 7.21 -5.71
C SER A 198 -7.08 6.80 -5.10
N TRP A 199 -6.65 7.42 -3.99
CA TRP A 199 -5.40 7.09 -3.35
C TRP A 199 -5.51 5.80 -2.53
N ALA A 200 -4.61 4.89 -2.78
CA ALA A 200 -4.59 3.59 -2.11
C ALA A 200 -3.84 3.67 -0.77
N PHE A 201 -4.33 4.51 0.18
CA PHE A 201 -3.72 4.63 1.51
C PHE A 201 -3.67 3.30 2.27
N TYR A 202 -4.75 2.52 2.17
CA TYR A 202 -4.82 1.20 2.78
C TYR A 202 -3.80 0.23 2.17
N ASP A 203 -3.60 0.29 0.84
CA ASP A 203 -2.61 -0.53 0.15
C ASP A 203 -1.18 -0.18 0.58
N LEU A 204 -0.86 1.12 0.75
CA LEU A 204 0.42 1.57 1.30
C LEU A 204 0.62 1.08 2.74
N GLN A 205 -0.39 1.24 3.59
CA GLN A 205 -0.37 0.79 4.98
C GLN A 205 -0.12 -0.73 5.08
N THR A 206 -0.85 -1.52 4.31
CA THR A 206 -0.69 -2.98 4.27
C THR A 206 0.72 -3.37 3.82
N LYS A 207 1.25 -2.71 2.78
CA LYS A 207 2.60 -2.97 2.28
C LYS A 207 3.68 -2.57 3.27
N LEU A 208 3.50 -1.47 3.98
CA LEU A 208 4.42 -1.04 5.02
C LEU A 208 4.39 -2.02 6.19
N ALA A 209 3.20 -2.45 6.64
CA ALA A 209 3.04 -3.34 7.78
C ALA A 209 3.79 -4.66 7.60
N TYR A 210 3.60 -5.37 6.48
CA TYR A 210 4.28 -6.65 6.31
C TYR A 210 5.80 -6.50 6.07
N LYS A 211 6.25 -5.40 5.45
CA LYS A 211 7.68 -5.16 5.24
C LYS A 211 8.37 -4.74 6.53
N ALA A 212 7.72 -3.90 7.33
CA ALA A 212 8.19 -3.54 8.66
C ALA A 212 8.36 -4.80 9.50
N ARG A 213 7.33 -5.66 9.58
CA ARG A 213 7.39 -6.91 10.33
C ARG A 213 8.52 -7.83 9.86
N LYS A 214 8.71 -7.97 8.54
CA LYS A 214 9.83 -8.73 7.97
C LYS A 214 11.20 -8.16 8.37
N ASN A 215 11.27 -6.88 8.68
CA ASN A 215 12.47 -6.16 9.08
C ASN A 215 12.53 -5.90 10.60
N GLN A 216 11.91 -6.76 11.41
CA GLN A 216 11.88 -6.63 12.87
C GLN A 216 11.41 -5.24 13.34
N SER A 217 10.45 -4.68 12.65
CA SER A 217 9.86 -3.36 12.90
C SER A 217 8.34 -3.46 12.92
N GLN A 218 7.65 -2.44 13.42
CA GLN A 218 6.19 -2.45 13.51
C GLN A 218 5.52 -1.23 12.92
N VAL A 219 4.21 -1.38 12.70
CA VAL A 219 3.30 -0.29 12.34
C VAL A 219 2.22 -0.18 13.39
N LEU A 220 2.10 1.00 13.98
CA LEU A 220 1.04 1.38 14.91
C LEU A 220 0.07 2.32 14.20
N ILE A 221 -1.23 2.03 14.31
CA ILE A 221 -2.29 2.89 13.78
C ILE A 221 -2.90 3.65 14.94
N VAL A 222 -2.93 4.98 14.82
CA VAL A 222 -3.47 5.90 15.82
C VAL A 222 -4.66 6.69 15.28
N SER A 223 -5.48 7.22 16.18
CA SER A 223 -6.62 8.05 15.79
C SER A 223 -6.16 9.31 15.05
N ALA A 224 -6.75 9.60 13.91
CA ALA A 224 -6.50 10.82 13.13
C ALA A 224 -7.09 12.11 13.76
N LYS A 225 -7.77 11.98 14.92
CA LYS A 225 -8.47 13.11 15.53
C LYS A 225 -7.48 14.16 16.04
N TYR A 226 -7.59 15.35 15.46
CA TYR A 226 -6.79 16.54 15.81
C TYR A 226 -5.29 16.49 15.53
N THR A 227 -4.76 15.44 14.91
CA THR A 227 -3.33 15.33 14.58
C THR A 227 -2.80 16.51 13.79
N SER A 228 -3.58 17.04 12.85
CA SER A 228 -3.21 18.22 12.04
C SER A 228 -3.47 19.58 12.73
N GLN A 229 -4.10 19.60 13.90
CA GLN A 229 -4.53 20.85 14.59
C GLN A 229 -3.84 21.05 15.94
N ARG A 230 -3.41 19.95 16.57
CA ARG A 230 -2.72 20.00 17.87
C ARG A 230 -1.32 20.59 17.71
N CYS A 231 -0.96 21.48 18.61
CA CYS A 231 0.42 21.97 18.69
C CYS A 231 1.31 20.96 19.41
N PRO A 232 2.39 20.46 18.80
CA PRO A 232 3.27 19.48 19.43
C PRO A 232 4.07 20.07 20.60
N LYS A 233 4.19 21.41 20.70
CA LYS A 233 4.91 22.08 21.78
C LYS A 233 4.04 22.34 23.02
N CYS A 234 2.82 22.84 22.84
CA CYS A 234 1.96 23.26 23.97
C CYS A 234 0.65 22.47 24.08
N GLY A 235 0.36 21.52 23.19
CA GLY A 235 -0.83 20.68 23.22
C GLY A 235 -2.13 21.34 22.77
N GLN A 236 -2.18 22.68 22.58
CA GLN A 236 -3.39 23.40 22.18
C GLN A 236 -3.90 22.97 20.81
N ILE A 237 -5.21 22.77 20.71
CA ILE A 237 -5.89 22.32 19.49
C ILE A 237 -6.68 23.51 18.92
N ARG A 238 -6.25 24.02 17.77
CA ARG A 238 -6.88 25.15 17.08
C ARG A 238 -6.79 24.98 15.56
N LYS A 239 -7.93 25.16 14.87
CA LYS A 239 -7.99 25.11 13.39
C LYS A 239 -7.23 26.28 12.76
N GLU A 240 -7.26 27.42 13.39
CA GLU A 240 -6.64 28.68 12.95
C GLU A 240 -5.12 28.60 12.86
N ASN A 241 -4.51 27.67 13.59
CA ASN A 241 -3.06 27.45 13.56
C ASN A 241 -2.56 26.95 12.19
N ARG A 242 -3.44 26.37 11.37
CA ARG A 242 -3.08 25.77 10.08
C ARG A 242 -3.54 26.61 8.89
N ASN A 243 -2.59 27.08 8.10
CA ASN A 243 -2.86 27.75 6.82
C ASN A 243 -2.52 26.84 5.65
N HIS A 244 -3.54 26.17 5.08
CA HIS A 244 -3.40 25.24 3.96
C HIS A 244 -2.94 25.90 2.65
N ARG A 245 -3.16 27.21 2.46
CA ARG A 245 -2.81 27.91 1.21
C ARG A 245 -1.31 28.09 1.07
N ILE A 246 -0.64 28.38 2.19
CA ILE A 246 0.80 28.62 2.22
C ILE A 246 1.58 27.48 2.91
N HIS A 247 0.89 26.38 3.25
CA HIS A 247 1.46 25.19 3.91
C HIS A 247 2.23 25.52 5.18
N ARG A 248 1.64 26.35 6.03
CA ARG A 248 2.24 26.82 7.26
C ARG A 248 1.36 26.50 8.46
N TYR A 249 2.01 26.14 9.54
CA TYR A 249 1.42 26.02 10.86
C TYR A 249 2.06 27.04 11.79
N ASP A 250 1.22 27.89 12.41
CA ASP A 250 1.62 28.91 13.38
C ASP A 250 0.74 28.76 14.62
N CYS A 251 1.29 28.32 15.75
CA CYS A 251 0.53 28.22 16.98
C CYS A 251 0.30 29.63 17.57
N VAL A 252 -0.95 30.05 17.63
CA VAL A 252 -1.34 31.37 18.19
C VAL A 252 -1.06 31.49 19.69
N PHE A 253 -0.91 30.36 20.41
CA PHE A 253 -0.70 30.34 21.84
C PHE A 253 0.79 30.42 22.23
N CYS A 254 1.64 29.55 21.63
CA CYS A 254 3.05 29.48 22.03
C CYS A 254 4.03 29.93 20.93
N GLY A 255 3.53 30.42 19.79
CA GLY A 255 4.35 30.90 18.68
C GLY A 255 5.13 29.83 17.91
N PHE A 256 4.89 28.55 18.16
CA PHE A 256 5.56 27.47 17.43
C PHE A 256 5.17 27.51 15.95
N LYS A 257 6.18 27.50 15.07
CA LYS A 257 6.00 27.62 13.61
C LYS A 257 6.67 26.47 12.89
N THR A 258 5.97 25.87 11.91
CA THR A 258 6.51 24.81 11.07
C THR A 258 5.68 24.64 9.79
N ASN A 259 6.05 23.67 8.95
CA ASN A 259 5.25 23.23 7.80
C ASN A 259 4.01 22.46 8.27
N ASP A 260 2.86 22.66 7.63
CA ASP A 260 1.58 22.05 8.03
C ASP A 260 1.53 20.53 7.83
N ASP A 261 2.21 19.98 6.80
CA ASP A 261 2.31 18.52 6.59
C ASP A 261 3.22 17.85 7.65
N ARG A 262 4.17 18.60 8.23
CA ARG A 262 5.02 18.11 9.32
C ARG A 262 4.25 17.90 10.62
N ILE A 263 3.25 18.74 10.90
CA ILE A 263 2.44 18.64 12.12
C ILE A 263 1.74 17.28 12.24
N GLY A 264 1.15 16.78 11.14
CA GLY A 264 0.52 15.46 11.14
C GLY A 264 1.50 14.33 11.47
N ALA A 265 2.74 14.44 11.02
CA ALA A 265 3.77 13.44 11.33
C ALA A 265 4.38 13.60 12.75
N MET A 266 4.23 14.75 13.40
CA MET A 266 4.73 15.00 14.77
C MET A 266 3.76 14.54 15.86
N ASN A 267 2.45 14.51 15.56
CA ASN A 267 1.37 14.19 16.51
C ASN A 267 0.88 12.74 16.38
#